data_1be143682557d484efd4e4ef697a4a62
#
_entry.id   1be143682557d484efd4e4ef697a4a62
#
_cell.length_a   1.000
_cell.length_b   1.000
_cell.length_c   1.000
_cell.angle_alpha   90.00
_cell.angle_beta   90.00
_cell.angle_gamma   90.00
#
_symmetry.space_group_name_H-M   'P 1'
#
loop_
_entity.id
_entity.type
_entity.pdbx_description
1 polymer ?
#
loop_
_entity_poly.entity_id
_entity_poly.type
_entity_poly.pdbx_seq_one_letter_code
_entity_poly.pdbx_strand_id
1 'polypeptide(L)'
;VCYSDLLRKSARKYGLEAEDVVLISANKGWGIDELLQSINHVRNKDDVYIVGTTNVGKSTLINKLIEQSVGEKDVVTTSRFPGTTLDMIDIPLDEKSFMFDTPGIIQSHQMTNYVSENELKIIIPKNEIKQRVYQLNEKQTLFFGGLARIDYVSGGKRPLVCFFSNDLNIHRTKTEKANDLWKSQLGALLSPPQDAQQFNLNDVKAVRLETGKTKRDIMISGLGFITIDAGAKVIVRVPKHVDVILRNSIL
;
A
#
# COMPACT_ATOMS: atom_id res chain seq x y z
N VAL A 1 8.28 14.57 -13.89
CA VAL A 1 8.58 14.55 -12.44
C VAL A 1 9.34 13.27 -12.16
N CYS A 2 10.57 13.40 -11.62
CA CYS A 2 11.33 12.23 -11.19
C CYS A 2 10.68 11.67 -9.91
N TYR A 3 10.22 10.42 -9.93
CA TYR A 3 9.56 9.79 -8.78
C TYR A 3 10.50 9.67 -7.57
N SER A 4 11.81 9.45 -7.79
CA SER A 4 12.80 9.41 -6.73
C SER A 4 12.88 10.72 -5.96
N ASP A 5 12.87 11.87 -6.66
CA ASP A 5 12.86 13.19 -6.02
C ASP A 5 11.60 13.44 -5.21
N LEU A 6 10.46 12.98 -5.72
CA LEU A 6 9.18 13.08 -5.01
C LEU A 6 9.20 12.27 -3.71
N LEU A 7 9.71 11.03 -3.78
CA LEU A 7 9.85 10.16 -2.62
C LEU A 7 10.84 10.73 -1.60
N ARG A 8 11.99 11.23 -2.05
CA ARG A 8 12.99 11.87 -1.19
C ARG A 8 12.42 13.09 -0.45
N LYS A 9 11.69 13.96 -1.16
CA LYS A 9 10.98 15.09 -0.55
C LYS A 9 9.91 14.65 0.45
N SER A 10 9.19 13.59 0.14
CA SER A 10 8.18 13.04 1.05
C SER A 10 8.81 12.47 2.31
N ALA A 11 9.91 11.72 2.19
CA ALA A 11 10.65 11.16 3.32
C ALA A 11 11.14 12.27 4.28
N ARG A 12 11.76 13.33 3.74
CA ARG A 12 12.22 14.49 4.53
C ARG A 12 11.10 15.16 5.32
N LYS A 13 9.89 15.23 4.76
CA LYS A 13 8.72 15.80 5.46
C LYS A 13 8.37 15.04 6.75
N TYR A 14 8.73 13.76 6.82
CA TYR A 14 8.52 12.90 7.99
C TYR A 14 9.80 12.70 8.81
N GLY A 15 10.83 13.52 8.57
CA GLY A 15 12.08 13.49 9.34
C GLY A 15 13.05 12.37 8.91
N LEU A 16 12.83 11.73 7.77
CA LEU A 16 13.72 10.72 7.23
C LEU A 16 14.61 11.34 6.15
N GLU A 17 15.91 11.41 6.39
CA GLU A 17 16.91 11.79 5.41
C GLU A 17 17.50 10.52 4.78
N ALA A 18 17.06 10.23 3.54
CA ALA A 18 17.56 9.10 2.78
C ALA A 18 18.81 9.52 2.01
N GLU A 19 19.90 8.76 2.14
CA GLU A 19 21.12 8.92 1.33
C GLU A 19 20.81 8.70 -0.15
N ASP A 20 20.03 7.65 -0.44
CA ASP A 20 19.60 7.35 -1.79
C ASP A 20 18.13 6.89 -1.86
N VAL A 21 17.55 6.96 -3.06
CA VAL A 21 16.20 6.48 -3.36
C VAL A 21 16.22 5.75 -4.70
N VAL A 22 16.22 4.44 -4.65
CA VAL A 22 16.25 3.55 -5.81
C VAL A 22 14.86 2.98 -6.08
N LEU A 23 14.39 3.12 -7.31
CA LEU A 23 13.11 2.54 -7.74
C LEU A 23 13.36 1.13 -8.27
N ILE A 24 12.73 0.14 -7.68
CA ILE A 24 12.92 -1.26 -8.03
C ILE A 24 11.62 -1.99 -8.35
N SER A 25 11.75 -3.07 -9.09
CA SER A 25 10.74 -4.12 -9.21
C SER A 25 11.40 -5.48 -9.04
N ALA A 26 11.32 -6.04 -7.83
CA ALA A 26 11.94 -7.33 -7.52
C ALA A 26 11.44 -8.46 -8.45
N ASN A 27 10.12 -8.50 -8.73
CA ASN A 27 9.53 -9.49 -9.65
C ASN A 27 10.05 -9.40 -11.08
N LYS A 28 10.36 -8.19 -11.57
CA LYS A 28 10.89 -7.95 -12.93
C LYS A 28 12.41 -7.89 -12.97
N GLY A 29 13.08 -7.88 -11.83
CA GLY A 29 14.51 -7.69 -11.71
C GLY A 29 15.00 -6.28 -12.03
N TRP A 30 14.11 -5.29 -12.12
CA TRP A 30 14.47 -3.92 -12.45
C TRP A 30 15.10 -3.19 -11.27
N GLY A 31 16.17 -2.43 -11.52
CA GLY A 31 16.81 -1.58 -10.52
C GLY A 31 17.51 -2.34 -9.41
N ILE A 32 17.65 -3.69 -9.51
CA ILE A 32 18.30 -4.49 -8.46
C ILE A 32 19.82 -4.26 -8.44
N ASP A 33 20.45 -4.19 -9.60
CA ASP A 33 21.89 -3.90 -9.70
C ASP A 33 22.20 -2.49 -9.19
N GLU A 34 21.38 -1.50 -9.53
CA GLU A 34 21.46 -0.14 -9.02
C GLU A 34 21.31 -0.10 -7.49
N LEU A 35 20.35 -0.87 -6.95
CA LEU A 35 20.17 -1.01 -5.51
C LEU A 35 21.41 -1.58 -4.82
N LEU A 36 21.99 -2.66 -5.36
CA LEU A 36 23.21 -3.27 -4.82
C LEU A 36 24.42 -2.33 -4.90
N GLN A 37 24.57 -1.58 -5.99
CA GLN A 37 25.60 -0.56 -6.11
C GLN A 37 25.43 0.55 -5.06
N SER A 38 24.21 1.05 -4.89
CA SER A 38 23.90 2.07 -3.89
C SER A 38 24.17 1.56 -2.46
N ILE A 39 23.73 0.34 -2.14
CA ILE A 39 24.01 -0.30 -0.84
C ILE A 39 25.54 -0.39 -0.62
N ASN A 40 26.29 -0.91 -1.60
CA ASN A 40 27.74 -1.07 -1.45
C ASN A 40 28.47 0.26 -1.33
N HIS A 41 27.96 1.31 -1.96
CA HIS A 41 28.53 2.65 -1.85
C HIS A 41 28.32 3.24 -0.45
N VAL A 42 27.11 3.07 0.10
CA VAL A 42 26.70 3.71 1.36
C VAL A 42 27.18 2.93 2.59
N ARG A 43 27.13 1.59 2.55
CA ARG A 43 27.35 0.73 3.74
C ARG A 43 28.77 0.73 4.30
N ASN A 44 29.77 1.19 3.54
CA ASN A 44 31.19 1.25 3.97
C ASN A 44 31.68 -0.04 4.66
N LYS A 45 31.27 -1.23 4.15
CA LYS A 45 31.50 -2.57 4.71
C LYS A 45 30.78 -2.90 6.03
N ASP A 46 29.84 -2.09 6.45
CA ASP A 46 28.97 -2.39 7.57
C ASP A 46 27.84 -3.34 7.18
N ASP A 47 27.18 -3.92 8.19
CA ASP A 47 25.99 -4.73 8.02
C ASP A 47 24.81 -3.91 7.51
N VAL A 48 23.91 -4.55 6.79
CA VAL A 48 22.71 -3.95 6.21
C VAL A 48 21.46 -4.57 6.81
N TYR A 49 20.51 -3.75 7.22
CA TYR A 49 19.22 -4.20 7.74
C TYR A 49 18.10 -3.84 6.79
N ILE A 50 17.33 -4.83 6.34
CA ILE A 50 16.14 -4.60 5.51
C ILE A 50 14.94 -4.42 6.43
N VAL A 51 14.38 -3.22 6.47
CA VAL A 51 13.20 -2.89 7.25
C VAL A 51 12.03 -2.57 6.34
N GLY A 52 10.83 -2.89 6.79
CA GLY A 52 9.62 -2.57 6.04
C GLY A 52 8.36 -3.09 6.70
N THR A 53 7.22 -2.59 6.26
CA THR A 53 5.93 -3.09 6.72
C THR A 53 5.61 -4.44 6.09
N THR A 54 4.63 -5.14 6.64
CA THR A 54 4.14 -6.40 6.05
C THR A 54 3.59 -6.16 4.63
N ASN A 55 3.75 -7.14 3.76
CA ASN A 55 3.21 -7.16 2.38
C ASN A 55 3.72 -6.06 1.42
N VAL A 56 4.87 -5.44 1.71
CA VAL A 56 5.50 -4.46 0.79
C VAL A 56 6.45 -5.08 -0.23
N GLY A 57 6.60 -6.40 -0.23
CA GLY A 57 7.49 -7.10 -1.16
C GLY A 57 8.91 -7.34 -0.63
N LYS A 58 9.15 -7.16 0.68
CA LYS A 58 10.46 -7.37 1.31
C LYS A 58 11.03 -8.78 1.04
N SER A 59 10.27 -9.83 1.29
CA SER A 59 10.69 -11.22 1.03
C SER A 59 10.92 -11.49 -0.46
N THR A 60 10.15 -10.86 -1.35
CA THR A 60 10.36 -10.97 -2.81
C THR A 60 11.68 -10.34 -3.22
N LEU A 61 12.02 -9.18 -2.64
CA LEU A 61 13.32 -8.54 -2.84
C LEU A 61 14.46 -9.41 -2.34
N ILE A 62 14.35 -9.93 -1.13
CA ILE A 62 15.36 -10.80 -0.50
C ILE A 62 15.62 -12.03 -1.36
N ASN A 63 14.57 -12.73 -1.80
CA ASN A 63 14.71 -13.88 -2.70
C ASN A 63 15.42 -13.51 -4.00
N LYS A 64 15.13 -12.32 -4.55
CA LYS A 64 15.79 -11.86 -5.77
C LYS A 64 17.27 -11.53 -5.56
N LEU A 65 17.62 -10.94 -4.42
CA LEU A 65 19.01 -10.69 -4.04
C LEU A 65 19.78 -12.00 -3.84
N ILE A 66 19.18 -13.00 -3.19
CA ILE A 66 19.76 -14.34 -3.04
C ILE A 66 20.00 -14.99 -4.42
N GLU A 67 19.00 -14.96 -5.32
CA GLU A 67 19.15 -15.51 -6.68
C GLU A 67 20.35 -14.90 -7.43
N GLN A 68 20.56 -13.59 -7.31
CA GLN A 68 21.69 -12.92 -7.95
C GLN A 68 23.03 -13.26 -7.28
N SER A 69 23.05 -13.38 -5.96
CA SER A 69 24.27 -13.72 -5.21
C SER A 69 24.73 -15.17 -5.45
N VAL A 70 23.78 -16.11 -5.65
CA VAL A 70 24.10 -17.53 -5.94
C VAL A 70 24.66 -17.72 -7.35
N GLY A 71 24.38 -16.80 -8.29
CA GLY A 71 24.92 -16.84 -9.67
C GLY A 71 26.40 -16.51 -9.77
N GLU A 72 27.03 -15.97 -8.74
CA GLU A 72 28.42 -15.46 -8.81
C GLU A 72 29.46 -16.23 -7.99
N LYS A 73 29.20 -17.27 -7.30
CA LYS A 73 30.12 -18.28 -6.69
C LYS A 73 29.53 -18.96 -5.46
N ASP A 74 29.57 -20.28 -5.44
CA ASP A 74 29.69 -21.24 -4.35
C ASP A 74 29.67 -20.79 -2.86
N VAL A 75 28.81 -19.84 -2.46
CA VAL A 75 28.66 -19.47 -1.05
C VAL A 75 27.18 -19.30 -0.72
N VAL A 76 26.46 -20.40 -0.63
CA VAL A 76 25.22 -20.43 0.14
C VAL A 76 25.27 -21.61 1.08
N THR A 77 25.93 -21.45 2.17
CA THR A 77 25.60 -22.17 3.38
C THR A 77 24.39 -21.47 3.99
N THR A 78 23.20 -21.95 3.62
CA THR A 78 22.01 -21.70 4.40
C THR A 78 22.20 -22.35 5.77
N SER A 79 22.85 -21.69 6.68
CA SER A 79 22.87 -22.09 8.07
C SER A 79 21.52 -21.72 8.68
N ARG A 80 20.55 -22.63 8.50
CA ARG A 80 19.44 -22.74 9.44
C ARG A 80 20.04 -23.19 10.75
N PHE A 81 20.34 -22.27 11.64
CA PHE A 81 20.58 -22.62 13.03
C PHE A 81 19.21 -22.86 13.70
N PRO A 82 18.86 -24.11 14.06
CA PRO A 82 17.67 -24.37 14.86
C PRO A 82 17.97 -23.89 16.28
N GLY A 83 17.31 -22.85 16.72
CA GLY A 83 17.39 -22.44 18.13
C GLY A 83 17.33 -20.95 18.47
N THR A 84 17.25 -20.05 17.48
CA THR A 84 17.01 -18.62 17.79
C THR A 84 15.60 -18.23 17.41
N THR A 85 14.89 -17.66 18.36
CA THR A 85 13.46 -17.30 18.35
C THR A 85 13.09 -16.13 17.44
N LEU A 86 13.91 -15.79 16.45
CA LEU A 86 13.64 -14.82 15.40
C LEU A 86 14.24 -15.38 14.11
N ASP A 87 13.37 -15.76 13.16
CA ASP A 87 13.77 -16.18 11.82
C ASP A 87 14.36 -15.00 11.05
N MET A 88 15.60 -14.62 11.36
CA MET A 88 16.36 -13.68 10.55
C MET A 88 17.09 -14.48 9.47
N ILE A 89 16.90 -14.07 8.21
CA ILE A 89 17.66 -14.61 7.09
C ILE A 89 18.89 -13.73 6.92
N ASP A 90 20.06 -14.34 7.09
CA ASP A 90 21.35 -13.64 6.92
C ASP A 90 21.87 -13.90 5.51
N ILE A 91 22.03 -12.85 4.73
CA ILE A 91 22.58 -12.90 3.37
C ILE A 91 24.00 -12.33 3.44
N PRO A 92 25.05 -13.12 3.15
CA PRO A 92 26.42 -12.59 3.13
C PRO A 92 26.59 -11.58 1.99
N LEU A 93 27.12 -10.39 2.32
CA LEU A 93 27.44 -9.35 1.36
C LEU A 93 28.93 -9.37 0.97
N ASP A 94 29.79 -9.76 1.91
CA ASP A 94 31.21 -10.00 1.74
C ASP A 94 31.72 -10.93 2.86
N GLU A 95 33.06 -11.06 3.01
CA GLU A 95 33.67 -11.98 4.00
C GLU A 95 33.32 -11.65 5.47
N LYS A 96 32.86 -10.43 5.77
CA LYS A 96 32.67 -9.95 7.15
C LYS A 96 31.32 -9.32 7.43
N SER A 97 30.54 -8.98 6.40
CA SER A 97 29.29 -8.24 6.56
C SER A 97 28.11 -9.00 5.96
N PHE A 98 26.96 -8.80 6.56
CA PHE A 98 25.72 -9.49 6.23
C PHE A 98 24.59 -8.51 5.98
N MET A 99 23.61 -8.96 5.23
CA MET A 99 22.32 -8.30 5.10
C MET A 99 21.30 -9.11 5.90
N PHE A 100 20.64 -8.44 6.84
CA PHE A 100 19.69 -9.05 7.76
C PHE A 100 18.25 -8.72 7.35
N ASP A 101 17.41 -9.76 7.21
CA ASP A 101 15.96 -9.56 7.12
C ASP A 101 15.39 -9.31 8.50
N THR A 102 14.76 -8.16 8.71
CA THR A 102 14.04 -7.89 9.94
C THR A 102 12.57 -8.29 9.81
N PRO A 103 11.92 -8.78 10.88
CA PRO A 103 10.50 -9.04 10.86
C PRO A 103 9.71 -7.83 10.34
N GLY A 104 8.73 -8.08 9.48
CA GLY A 104 7.90 -7.00 8.93
C GLY A 104 7.16 -6.25 10.05
N ILE A 105 7.25 -4.93 10.04
CA ILE A 105 6.53 -4.09 10.99
C ILE A 105 5.03 -4.17 10.69
N ILE A 106 4.25 -4.69 11.64
CA ILE A 106 2.80 -4.71 11.54
C ILE A 106 2.28 -3.29 11.84
N GLN A 107 1.75 -2.62 10.83
CA GLN A 107 1.06 -1.35 11.03
C GLN A 107 -0.42 -1.61 11.25
N SER A 108 -0.88 -1.49 12.49
CA SER A 108 -2.28 -1.74 12.89
C SER A 108 -3.32 -0.89 12.16
N HIS A 109 -2.87 0.19 11.49
CA HIS A 109 -3.74 1.15 10.80
C HIS A 109 -3.96 0.88 9.31
N GLN A 110 -3.57 -0.31 8.83
CA GLN A 110 -3.76 -0.71 7.43
C GLN A 110 -4.95 -1.65 7.25
N MET A 111 -5.69 -1.49 6.15
CA MET A 111 -6.82 -2.35 5.78
C MET A 111 -6.42 -3.83 5.68
N THR A 112 -5.18 -4.11 5.29
CA THR A 112 -4.64 -5.48 5.16
C THR A 112 -4.71 -6.31 6.45
N ASN A 113 -4.80 -5.66 7.61
CA ASN A 113 -4.91 -6.37 8.90
C ASN A 113 -6.37 -6.75 9.27
N TYR A 114 -7.34 -6.31 8.49
CA TYR A 114 -8.77 -6.48 8.76
C TYR A 114 -9.47 -7.38 7.72
N VAL A 115 -8.69 -8.07 6.92
CA VAL A 115 -9.18 -8.97 5.87
C VAL A 115 -8.48 -10.33 5.99
N SER A 116 -9.15 -11.38 5.52
CA SER A 116 -8.59 -12.73 5.47
C SER A 116 -7.49 -12.85 4.39
N GLU A 117 -6.69 -13.92 4.45
CA GLU A 117 -5.65 -14.20 3.45
C GLU A 117 -6.20 -14.28 2.02
N ASN A 118 -7.41 -14.81 1.84
CA ASN A 118 -8.04 -14.88 0.52
C ASN A 118 -8.45 -13.49 0.01
N GLU A 119 -8.89 -12.63 0.90
CA GLU A 119 -9.26 -11.24 0.59
C GLU A 119 -8.03 -10.37 0.36
N LEU A 120 -6.92 -10.64 1.04
CA LEU A 120 -5.62 -10.01 0.75
C LEU A 120 -5.23 -10.16 -0.73
N LYS A 121 -5.49 -11.34 -1.32
CA LYS A 121 -5.22 -11.60 -2.75
C LYS A 121 -6.04 -10.72 -3.69
N ILE A 122 -7.17 -10.16 -3.22
CA ILE A 122 -8.04 -9.25 -3.97
C ILE A 122 -7.58 -7.81 -3.81
N ILE A 123 -7.19 -7.40 -2.60
CA ILE A 123 -6.86 -6.00 -2.31
C ILE A 123 -5.39 -5.64 -2.59
N ILE A 124 -4.48 -6.63 -2.53
CA ILE A 124 -3.07 -6.41 -2.89
C ILE A 124 -2.90 -6.51 -4.40
N PRO A 125 -2.37 -5.48 -5.07
CA PRO A 125 -2.16 -5.51 -6.51
C PRO A 125 -1.15 -6.58 -6.91
N LYS A 126 -1.53 -7.49 -7.82
CA LYS A 126 -0.64 -8.50 -8.42
C LYS A 126 0.00 -8.01 -9.73
N ASN A 127 -0.65 -7.05 -10.37
CA ASN A 127 -0.24 -6.48 -11.64
C ASN A 127 -0.26 -4.96 -11.54
N GLU A 128 0.24 -4.29 -12.57
CA GLU A 128 0.14 -2.85 -12.72
C GLU A 128 -1.31 -2.37 -12.52
N ILE A 129 -1.49 -1.41 -11.62
CA ILE A 129 -2.80 -0.86 -11.29
C ILE A 129 -3.30 -0.04 -12.48
N LYS A 130 -4.45 -0.42 -13.02
CA LYS A 130 -5.16 0.36 -14.03
C LYS A 130 -6.01 1.43 -13.34
N GLN A 131 -5.81 2.68 -13.71
CA GLN A 131 -6.66 3.77 -13.21
C GLN A 131 -8.10 3.58 -13.65
N ARG A 132 -9.06 3.75 -12.74
CA ARG A 132 -10.50 3.71 -13.01
C ARG A 132 -11.10 5.06 -12.72
N VAL A 133 -11.72 5.69 -13.72
CA VAL A 133 -12.26 7.05 -13.64
C VAL A 133 -13.77 7.00 -13.48
N TYR A 134 -14.28 7.59 -12.43
CA TYR A 134 -15.71 7.73 -12.16
C TYR A 134 -16.13 9.19 -12.19
N GLN A 135 -16.97 9.55 -13.17
CA GLN A 135 -17.60 10.86 -13.16
C GLN A 135 -18.73 10.86 -12.13
N LEU A 136 -18.55 11.60 -11.04
CA LEU A 136 -19.54 11.70 -9.98
C LEU A 136 -20.25 13.05 -10.01
N ASN A 137 -21.55 12.98 -9.75
CA ASN A 137 -22.35 14.10 -9.29
C ASN A 137 -22.34 14.15 -7.76
N GLU A 138 -22.69 15.29 -7.20
CA GLU A 138 -22.91 15.39 -5.76
C GLU A 138 -23.96 14.37 -5.28
N LYS A 139 -23.82 13.94 -4.03
CA LYS A 139 -24.67 12.92 -3.41
C LYS A 139 -24.58 11.54 -4.08
N GLN A 140 -23.43 11.24 -4.67
CA GLN A 140 -23.06 9.90 -5.12
C GLN A 140 -21.97 9.31 -4.25
N THR A 141 -21.95 7.98 -4.15
CA THR A 141 -21.03 7.20 -3.33
C THR A 141 -20.33 6.15 -4.20
N LEU A 142 -19.03 5.96 -3.99
CA LEU A 142 -18.28 4.80 -4.47
C LEU A 142 -17.96 3.91 -3.27
N PHE A 143 -18.23 2.62 -3.42
CA PHE A 143 -17.76 1.56 -2.54
C PHE A 143 -16.52 0.90 -3.12
N PHE A 144 -15.58 0.56 -2.28
CA PHE A 144 -14.38 -0.22 -2.58
C PHE A 144 -14.53 -1.60 -1.93
N GLY A 145 -15.13 -2.54 -2.66
CA GLY A 145 -15.76 -3.70 -2.05
C GLY A 145 -16.79 -3.27 -1.01
N GLY A 146 -16.86 -3.99 0.10
CA GLY A 146 -17.56 -3.57 1.31
C GLY A 146 -16.63 -3.00 2.39
N LEU A 147 -15.33 -2.86 2.09
CA LEU A 147 -14.31 -2.47 3.07
C LEU A 147 -14.26 -0.97 3.36
N ALA A 148 -14.56 -0.16 2.35
CA ALA A 148 -14.55 1.29 2.46
C ALA A 148 -15.51 1.93 1.47
N ARG A 149 -15.89 3.18 1.72
CA ARG A 149 -16.63 3.98 0.76
C ARG A 149 -16.24 5.46 0.84
N ILE A 150 -16.46 6.17 -0.27
CA ILE A 150 -16.35 7.62 -0.36
C ILE A 150 -17.70 8.19 -0.77
N ASP A 151 -18.23 9.08 0.05
CA ASP A 151 -19.46 9.83 -0.23
C ASP A 151 -19.04 11.20 -0.80
N TYR A 152 -19.41 11.50 -2.05
CA TYR A 152 -19.13 12.79 -2.66
C TYR A 152 -20.22 13.79 -2.27
N VAL A 153 -19.84 14.77 -1.43
CA VAL A 153 -20.80 15.68 -0.79
C VAL A 153 -21.10 16.88 -1.69
N SER A 154 -20.07 17.61 -2.11
CA SER A 154 -20.19 18.83 -2.92
C SER A 154 -18.92 19.15 -3.70
N GLY A 155 -19.09 20.02 -4.73
CA GLY A 155 -18.00 20.50 -5.59
C GLY A 155 -18.32 20.41 -7.08
N GLY A 156 -19.57 20.19 -7.45
CA GLY A 156 -20.03 20.04 -8.84
C GLY A 156 -19.65 18.68 -9.44
N LYS A 157 -20.04 18.44 -10.69
CA LYS A 157 -19.68 17.20 -11.41
C LYS A 157 -18.18 17.15 -11.68
N ARG A 158 -17.51 16.06 -11.28
CA ARG A 158 -16.06 15.88 -11.51
C ARG A 158 -15.60 14.44 -11.53
N PRO A 159 -14.41 14.17 -12.11
CA PRO A 159 -13.82 12.85 -12.08
C PRO A 159 -13.21 12.54 -10.70
N LEU A 160 -13.43 11.32 -10.22
CA LEU A 160 -12.63 10.67 -9.19
C LEU A 160 -11.79 9.59 -9.87
N VAL A 161 -10.48 9.71 -9.79
CA VAL A 161 -9.54 8.74 -10.38
C VAL A 161 -9.10 7.78 -9.30
N CYS A 162 -9.48 6.52 -9.44
CA CYS A 162 -9.30 5.48 -8.43
C CYS A 162 -8.12 4.56 -8.78
N PHE A 163 -7.20 4.38 -7.83
CA PHE A 163 -6.02 3.53 -7.91
C PHE A 163 -6.09 2.47 -6.81
N PHE A 164 -6.70 1.35 -7.15
CA PHE A 164 -6.90 0.18 -6.29
C PHE A 164 -6.54 -1.07 -7.08
N SER A 165 -6.32 -2.20 -6.39
CA SER A 165 -6.15 -3.49 -7.06
C SER A 165 -7.20 -3.68 -8.17
N ASN A 166 -6.77 -4.21 -9.32
CA ASN A 166 -7.67 -4.45 -10.44
C ASN A 166 -8.78 -5.45 -10.11
N ASP A 167 -8.52 -6.34 -9.15
CA ASP A 167 -9.44 -7.38 -8.69
C ASP A 167 -10.48 -6.84 -7.68
N LEU A 168 -10.26 -5.64 -7.13
CA LEU A 168 -11.20 -5.03 -6.19
C LEU A 168 -12.37 -4.39 -6.94
N ASN A 169 -13.59 -4.84 -6.65
CA ASN A 169 -14.80 -4.25 -7.23
C ASN A 169 -15.06 -2.83 -6.69
N ILE A 170 -15.39 -1.90 -7.58
CA ILE A 170 -15.83 -0.54 -7.21
C ILE A 170 -17.29 -0.37 -7.66
N HIS A 171 -18.18 -0.16 -6.68
CA HIS A 171 -19.62 -0.01 -6.93
C HIS A 171 -20.07 1.43 -6.69
N ARG A 172 -20.85 1.98 -7.64
CA ARG A 172 -21.40 3.34 -7.54
C ARG A 172 -22.90 3.31 -7.19
N THR A 173 -23.28 4.15 -6.24
CA THR A 173 -24.70 4.33 -5.86
C THR A 173 -24.99 5.78 -5.48
N LYS A 174 -26.25 6.09 -5.19
CA LYS A 174 -26.65 7.34 -4.55
C LYS A 174 -26.32 7.31 -3.06
N THR A 175 -25.86 8.42 -2.47
CA THR A 175 -25.47 8.48 -1.05
C THR A 175 -26.65 8.17 -0.12
N GLU A 176 -27.87 8.56 -0.50
CA GLU A 176 -29.10 8.25 0.26
C GLU A 176 -29.37 6.74 0.44
N LYS A 177 -28.96 5.93 -0.57
CA LYS A 177 -29.12 4.46 -0.54
C LYS A 177 -27.89 3.72 0.01
N ALA A 178 -26.79 4.44 0.23
CA ALA A 178 -25.52 3.81 0.53
C ALA A 178 -25.49 3.03 1.84
N ASN A 179 -26.20 3.51 2.88
CA ASN A 179 -26.23 2.82 4.17
C ASN A 179 -27.01 1.49 4.10
N ASP A 180 -28.15 1.51 3.42
CA ASP A 180 -29.00 0.30 3.28
C ASP A 180 -28.31 -0.72 2.36
N LEU A 181 -27.69 -0.23 1.28
CA LEU A 181 -26.90 -1.07 0.40
C LEU A 181 -25.72 -1.73 1.12
N TRP A 182 -25.01 -0.97 1.97
CA TRP A 182 -23.88 -1.51 2.72
C TRP A 182 -24.32 -2.64 3.65
N LYS A 183 -25.42 -2.44 4.35
CA LYS A 183 -25.98 -3.45 5.27
C LYS A 183 -26.51 -4.70 4.56
N SER A 184 -27.20 -4.51 3.43
CA SER A 184 -27.90 -5.62 2.74
C SER A 184 -27.03 -6.39 1.75
N GLN A 185 -25.94 -5.77 1.26
CA GLN A 185 -25.12 -6.33 0.19
C GLN A 185 -23.66 -6.62 0.60
N LEU A 186 -23.34 -6.44 1.89
CA LEU A 186 -22.04 -6.78 2.43
C LEU A 186 -21.80 -8.29 2.31
N GLY A 187 -20.65 -8.69 1.81
CA GLY A 187 -20.33 -10.09 1.55
C GLY A 187 -20.88 -10.65 0.23
N ALA A 188 -21.72 -9.87 -0.47
CA ALA A 188 -22.32 -10.24 -1.75
C ALA A 188 -21.83 -9.28 -2.86
N LEU A 189 -22.68 -8.33 -3.29
CA LEU A 189 -22.29 -7.30 -4.27
C LEU A 189 -21.09 -6.46 -3.78
N LEU A 190 -21.02 -6.19 -2.49
CA LEU A 190 -19.95 -5.45 -1.83
C LEU A 190 -18.97 -6.42 -1.16
N SER A 191 -18.17 -7.10 -1.99
CA SER A 191 -17.11 -8.02 -1.58
C SER A 191 -15.75 -7.52 -2.07
N PRO A 192 -14.61 -7.72 -1.33
CA PRO A 192 -14.55 -8.20 0.03
C PRO A 192 -15.22 -7.25 1.04
N PRO A 193 -15.56 -7.66 2.29
CA PRO A 193 -15.37 -8.99 2.85
C PRO A 193 -16.27 -10.04 2.20
N GLN A 194 -15.85 -11.31 2.20
CA GLN A 194 -16.65 -12.41 1.70
C GLN A 194 -17.71 -12.86 2.75
N ASP A 195 -17.34 -12.74 4.01
CA ASP A 195 -18.23 -12.98 5.13
C ASP A 195 -18.61 -11.64 5.79
N ALA A 196 -19.89 -11.29 5.71
CA ALA A 196 -20.43 -10.07 6.30
C ALA A 196 -20.23 -9.99 7.83
N GLN A 197 -20.11 -11.14 8.52
CA GLN A 197 -19.93 -11.18 9.98
C GLN A 197 -18.51 -10.74 10.41
N GLN A 198 -17.53 -10.84 9.51
CA GLN A 198 -16.16 -10.41 9.77
C GLN A 198 -15.98 -8.89 9.74
N PHE A 199 -16.98 -8.16 9.26
CA PHE A 199 -16.90 -6.70 9.11
C PHE A 199 -18.00 -6.00 9.92
N ASN A 200 -17.61 -5.40 11.04
CA ASN A 200 -18.54 -4.70 11.91
C ASN A 200 -18.83 -3.28 11.41
N LEU A 201 -20.00 -3.07 10.81
CA LEU A 201 -20.43 -1.75 10.35
C LEU A 201 -20.62 -0.71 11.47
N ASN A 202 -20.76 -1.14 12.73
CA ASN A 202 -20.82 -0.23 13.88
C ASN A 202 -19.41 0.29 14.26
N ASP A 203 -18.34 -0.35 13.78
CA ASP A 203 -16.96 0.02 14.03
C ASP A 203 -16.32 0.79 12.85
N VAL A 204 -17.13 1.57 12.15
CA VAL A 204 -16.74 2.41 11.02
C VAL A 204 -16.67 3.86 11.44
N LYS A 205 -15.53 4.51 11.16
CA LYS A 205 -15.38 5.97 11.30
C LYS A 205 -15.69 6.69 9.99
N ALA A 206 -16.10 7.95 10.11
CA ALA A 206 -16.34 8.86 9.01
C ALA A 206 -15.30 10.00 9.05
N VAL A 207 -14.46 10.09 8.04
CA VAL A 207 -13.42 11.14 7.90
C VAL A 207 -13.91 12.15 6.87
N ARG A 208 -14.12 13.40 7.31
CA ARG A 208 -14.53 14.50 6.43
C ARG A 208 -13.29 15.17 5.88
N LEU A 209 -13.22 15.32 4.55
CA LEU A 209 -12.08 15.89 3.86
C LEU A 209 -12.52 16.94 2.84
N GLU A 210 -11.70 17.96 2.69
CA GLU A 210 -11.83 19.01 1.67
C GLU A 210 -10.52 19.15 0.89
N THR A 211 -10.58 19.14 -0.43
CA THR A 211 -9.39 19.23 -1.27
C THR A 211 -8.77 20.64 -1.32
N GLY A 212 -9.50 21.65 -0.88
CA GLY A 212 -9.03 23.03 -0.93
C GLY A 212 -8.82 23.54 -2.37
N LYS A 213 -7.71 24.25 -2.60
CA LYS A 213 -7.42 24.90 -3.90
C LYS A 213 -6.59 24.06 -4.86
N THR A 214 -6.20 22.85 -4.49
CA THR A 214 -5.31 21.99 -5.28
C THR A 214 -5.85 20.58 -5.40
N LYS A 215 -5.44 19.90 -6.47
CA LYS A 215 -5.67 18.46 -6.66
C LYS A 215 -5.05 17.68 -5.49
N ARG A 216 -5.78 16.70 -4.97
CA ARG A 216 -5.39 15.90 -3.81
C ARG A 216 -5.55 14.41 -4.07
N ASP A 217 -4.72 13.64 -3.38
CA ASP A 217 -4.90 12.20 -3.23
C ASP A 217 -5.43 11.91 -1.83
N ILE A 218 -6.49 11.11 -1.78
CA ILE A 218 -7.07 10.56 -0.57
C ILE A 218 -6.62 9.10 -0.50
N MET A 219 -5.71 8.81 0.41
CA MET A 219 -5.20 7.45 0.63
C MET A 219 -6.01 6.74 1.69
N ILE A 220 -6.38 5.50 1.42
CA ILE A 220 -6.92 4.55 2.40
C ILE A 220 -5.82 3.53 2.66
N SER A 221 -5.23 3.56 3.85
CA SER A 221 -4.05 2.77 4.21
C SER A 221 -4.27 1.27 3.98
N GLY A 222 -3.38 0.64 3.23
CA GLY A 222 -3.45 -0.79 2.90
C GLY A 222 -4.53 -1.18 1.87
N LEU A 223 -5.19 -0.19 1.22
CA LEU A 223 -6.22 -0.49 0.21
C LEU A 223 -5.94 0.19 -1.14
N GLY A 224 -5.63 1.49 -1.15
CA GLY A 224 -5.39 2.25 -2.38
C GLY A 224 -5.61 3.75 -2.18
N PHE A 225 -5.76 4.50 -3.28
CA PHE A 225 -6.01 5.93 -3.20
C PHE A 225 -6.92 6.45 -4.32
N ILE A 226 -7.49 7.62 -4.08
CA ILE A 226 -8.37 8.34 -5.01
C ILE A 226 -7.77 9.72 -5.25
N THR A 227 -7.55 10.08 -6.52
CA THR A 227 -7.20 11.44 -6.89
C THR A 227 -8.46 12.22 -7.23
N ILE A 228 -8.57 13.42 -6.67
CA ILE A 228 -9.73 14.30 -6.85
C ILE A 228 -9.27 15.75 -7.00
N ASP A 229 -9.92 16.49 -7.89
CA ASP A 229 -9.62 17.88 -8.17
C ASP A 229 -9.99 18.82 -7.00
N ALA A 230 -9.47 20.05 -7.07
CA ALA A 230 -9.71 21.11 -6.10
C ALA A 230 -11.22 21.41 -5.88
N GLY A 231 -11.59 21.87 -4.68
CA GLY A 231 -12.94 22.33 -4.35
C GLY A 231 -13.94 21.21 -4.04
N ALA A 232 -13.47 19.98 -3.86
CA ALA A 232 -14.32 18.85 -3.48
C ALA A 232 -14.45 18.70 -1.96
N LYS A 233 -15.66 18.35 -1.51
CA LYS A 233 -15.93 17.88 -0.14
C LYS A 233 -16.39 16.43 -0.18
N VAL A 234 -15.75 15.61 0.60
CA VAL A 234 -16.06 14.17 0.66
C VAL A 234 -16.11 13.67 2.09
N ILE A 235 -16.78 12.53 2.28
CA ILE A 235 -16.72 11.77 3.52
C ILE A 235 -16.23 10.36 3.18
N VAL A 236 -15.07 9.99 3.72
CA VAL A 236 -14.54 8.63 3.60
C VAL A 236 -14.94 7.83 4.82
N ARG A 237 -15.51 6.66 4.61
CA ARG A 237 -15.89 5.74 5.68
C ARG A 237 -15.06 4.47 5.59
N VAL A 238 -14.38 4.16 6.70
CA VAL A 238 -13.45 3.03 6.83
C VAL A 238 -13.56 2.42 8.22
N PRO A 239 -13.08 1.18 8.45
CA PRO A 239 -12.93 0.66 9.80
C PRO A 239 -12.18 1.64 10.70
N LYS A 240 -12.54 1.70 11.97
CA LYS A 240 -12.11 2.72 12.94
C LYS A 240 -10.60 2.89 13.03
N HIS A 241 -9.86 1.78 12.89
CA HIS A 241 -8.40 1.75 13.00
C HIS A 241 -7.67 2.02 11.67
N VAL A 242 -8.38 2.02 10.53
CA VAL A 242 -7.75 2.26 9.22
C VAL A 242 -7.51 3.75 9.00
N ASP A 243 -6.29 4.12 8.64
CA ASP A 243 -5.95 5.51 8.38
C ASP A 243 -6.41 5.99 7.01
N VAL A 244 -6.89 7.23 7.00
CA VAL A 244 -7.22 7.99 5.80
C VAL A 244 -6.37 9.25 5.77
N ILE A 245 -5.53 9.38 4.74
CA ILE A 245 -4.53 10.45 4.63
C ILE A 245 -4.84 11.30 3.40
N LEU A 246 -4.92 12.61 3.59
CA LEU A 246 -5.01 13.59 2.50
C LEU A 246 -3.62 14.13 2.18
N ARG A 247 -3.15 13.94 0.95
CA ARG A 247 -1.84 14.44 0.50
C ARG A 247 -1.95 15.24 -0.78
N ASN A 248 -0.87 15.94 -1.16
CA ASN A 248 -0.76 16.51 -2.50
C ASN A 248 -0.80 15.38 -3.53
N SER A 249 -1.49 15.63 -4.65
CA SER A 249 -1.52 14.65 -5.73
C SER A 249 -0.14 14.39 -6.30
N ILE A 250 0.14 13.14 -6.61
CA ILE A 250 1.36 12.71 -7.30
C ILE A 250 1.20 12.65 -8.81
N LEU A 251 -0.02 12.98 -9.31
CA LEU A 251 -0.41 12.93 -10.73
C LEU A 251 -0.63 14.32 -11.30
#